data_76e14f30fcac6370fd3c41e81470927c
#
_entry.id   76e14f30fcac6370fd3c41e81470927c
#
_cell.length_a   1.000
_cell.length_b   1.000
_cell.length_c   1.000
_cell.angle_alpha   90.00
_cell.angle_beta   90.00
_cell.angle_gamma   90.00
#
_symmetry.space_group_name_H-M   'P 1'
#
loop_
_entity.id
_entity.type
_entity.pdbx_description
1 polymer ?
#
loop_
_entity_poly.entity_id
_entity_poly.type
_entity_poly.pdbx_seq_one_letter_code
_entity_poly.pdbx_strand_id
1 'polypeptide(L)'
;FPGITALRLPETGLVSDTVDSQPMDLYTGLIQPLLYVRDAFNPHSSAIPVTRIEGFGYTLLAASPGDRPLSGHGSLVRLDGGYNSFEGVPVMYANVDGAAGDKLGGSRAASWMLLNAIFAELTTPDKDLKLITPQGKSALSAAKKNGIFIFRAHRASDIVRVLAFASEYNLQAVISGGQEAWIVRQPLARAKVPVIINALDNLPQSFDALGARLDNAALLHEAGVTVLFTSGETHNARKLRQVVGNAVAHGLPHKTALAAMTSLPASLFGGIERSLQSGSRADLVIWSGDPLDVTSAADSVIIGGALDTMQSRQTKLLQRYLSEEPNKGRAYINP
;
A
#
# COMPACT_ATOMS: atom_id res chain seq x y z
N PHE A 1 2.74 -1.39 10.34
CA PHE A 1 1.96 -1.05 9.14
C PHE A 1 1.83 -2.27 8.27
N PRO A 2 0.63 -2.68 7.83
CA PRO A 2 0.45 -3.83 6.95
C PRO A 2 0.85 -3.55 5.50
N GLY A 3 1.51 -2.44 5.21
CA GLY A 3 1.88 -2.07 3.87
C GLY A 3 0.73 -1.48 3.07
N ILE A 4 0.94 -1.36 1.77
CA ILE A 4 -0.07 -0.86 0.84
C ILE A 4 -1.03 -1.99 0.50
N THR A 5 -2.30 -1.80 0.81
CA THR A 5 -3.34 -2.68 0.31
C THR A 5 -3.93 -2.09 -0.95
N ALA A 6 -3.58 -2.66 -2.08
CA ALA A 6 -4.27 -2.34 -3.33
C ALA A 6 -5.60 -3.08 -3.32
N LEU A 7 -6.69 -2.34 -3.43
CA LEU A 7 -8.00 -2.93 -3.59
C LEU A 7 -8.23 -3.21 -5.06
N ARG A 8 -7.94 -4.41 -5.46
CA ARG A 8 -8.49 -4.94 -6.68
C ARG A 8 -9.69 -5.77 -6.30
N LEU A 9 -10.85 -5.32 -6.68
CA LEU A 9 -12.04 -6.15 -6.60
C LEU A 9 -11.90 -7.29 -7.56
N PRO A 10 -12.09 -8.48 -7.13
CA PRO A 10 -13.08 -9.28 -7.79
C PRO A 10 -13.86 -10.17 -6.83
N GLU A 11 -15.09 -10.36 -7.13
CA GLU A 11 -15.79 -11.64 -7.00
C GLU A 11 -16.12 -12.15 -5.58
N THR A 12 -15.53 -11.64 -4.52
CA THR A 12 -15.94 -12.00 -3.16
C THR A 12 -16.30 -10.73 -2.41
N GLY A 13 -17.57 -10.56 -2.09
CA GLY A 13 -18.12 -9.41 -1.37
C GLY A 13 -17.43 -8.98 -0.08
N LEU A 14 -16.41 -9.73 0.36
CA LEU A 14 -15.59 -9.41 1.54
C LEU A 14 -14.53 -8.34 1.26
N VAL A 15 -14.04 -8.21 0.04
CA VAL A 15 -12.98 -7.23 -0.32
C VAL A 15 -13.59 -5.89 -0.65
N SER A 16 -14.75 -5.86 -1.31
CA SER A 16 -15.53 -4.66 -1.57
C SER A 16 -16.15 -4.05 -0.32
N ASP A 17 -16.28 -4.83 0.75
CA ASP A 17 -16.78 -4.37 2.04
C ASP A 17 -15.84 -3.35 2.72
N THR A 18 -14.54 -3.39 2.46
CA THR A 18 -13.56 -2.46 3.08
C THR A 18 -13.51 -1.12 2.36
N VAL A 19 -13.34 -1.12 1.06
CA VAL A 19 -13.36 0.07 0.22
C VAL A 19 -13.58 -0.33 -1.23
N ASP A 20 -14.43 0.39 -1.93
CA ASP A 20 -14.57 0.32 -3.37
C ASP A 20 -13.68 1.39 -4.01
N SER A 21 -12.63 0.96 -4.67
CA SER A 21 -11.68 1.83 -5.37
C SER A 21 -11.77 1.72 -6.89
N GLN A 22 -12.84 1.11 -7.40
CA GLN A 22 -13.07 1.02 -8.84
C GLN A 22 -13.25 2.41 -9.42
N PRO A 23 -12.38 2.84 -10.30
CA PRO A 23 -12.49 4.15 -10.91
C PRO A 23 -13.69 4.15 -11.86
N MET A 24 -14.58 5.09 -11.65
CA MET A 24 -15.66 5.36 -12.58
C MET A 24 -15.23 6.35 -13.64
N ASP A 25 -15.61 6.05 -14.89
CA ASP A 25 -15.19 6.79 -16.06
C ASP A 25 -16.09 8.03 -16.26
N LEU A 26 -15.83 9.07 -15.46
CA LEU A 26 -16.63 10.30 -15.56
C LEU A 26 -16.19 11.21 -16.71
N TYR A 27 -14.95 11.10 -17.20
CA TYR A 27 -14.44 12.00 -18.23
C TYR A 27 -13.66 11.30 -19.36
N THR A 28 -12.44 10.83 -19.06
CA THR A 28 -11.59 10.21 -20.10
C THR A 28 -11.21 8.76 -19.80
N GLY A 29 -11.47 8.29 -18.58
CA GLY A 29 -11.12 6.94 -18.13
C GLY A 29 -9.63 6.62 -17.99
N LEU A 30 -8.76 7.47 -18.52
CA LEU A 30 -7.31 7.24 -18.54
C LEU A 30 -6.58 7.76 -17.33
N ILE A 31 -7.15 8.76 -16.63
CA ILE A 31 -6.55 9.41 -15.46
C ILE A 31 -7.63 9.74 -14.43
N GLN A 32 -7.32 9.57 -13.16
CA GLN A 32 -8.28 9.74 -12.06
C GLN A 32 -7.74 10.64 -10.93
N PRO A 33 -7.40 11.91 -11.22
CA PRO A 33 -6.83 12.82 -10.21
C PRO A 33 -7.82 13.23 -9.13
N LEU A 34 -9.11 12.93 -9.28
CA LEU A 34 -10.17 13.25 -8.33
C LEU A 34 -10.72 12.02 -7.60
N LEU A 35 -10.18 10.83 -7.85
CA LEU A 35 -10.56 9.64 -7.11
C LEU A 35 -9.85 9.64 -5.74
N TYR A 36 -10.62 9.64 -4.66
CA TYR A 36 -10.14 9.50 -3.29
C TYR A 36 -10.67 8.22 -2.68
N VAL A 37 -9.81 7.22 -2.46
CA VAL A 37 -10.24 5.91 -1.91
C VAL A 37 -10.88 6.03 -0.53
N ARG A 38 -10.55 7.08 0.24
CA ARG A 38 -11.14 7.34 1.54
C ARG A 38 -12.65 7.55 1.49
N ASP A 39 -13.18 8.06 0.36
CA ASP A 39 -14.60 8.38 0.23
C ASP A 39 -15.48 7.12 0.14
N ALA A 40 -14.86 5.97 -0.15
CA ALA A 40 -15.52 4.66 -0.21
C ALA A 40 -15.11 3.73 0.96
N PHE A 41 -14.35 4.21 1.95
CA PHE A 41 -13.87 3.40 3.05
C PHE A 41 -14.98 3.02 4.03
N ASN A 42 -15.09 1.72 4.34
CA ASN A 42 -15.99 1.20 5.35
C ASN A 42 -15.22 0.83 6.63
N PRO A 43 -15.31 1.62 7.72
CA PRO A 43 -14.60 1.33 8.97
C PRO A 43 -15.13 0.09 9.71
N HIS A 44 -16.31 -0.42 9.32
CA HIS A 44 -16.93 -1.61 9.89
C HIS A 44 -16.72 -2.88 9.07
N SER A 45 -15.86 -2.82 8.05
CA SER A 45 -15.50 -4.00 7.27
C SER A 45 -14.99 -5.14 8.15
N SER A 46 -15.42 -6.36 7.86
CA SER A 46 -14.97 -7.57 8.56
C SER A 46 -13.46 -7.85 8.41
N ALA A 47 -12.80 -7.28 7.40
CA ALA A 47 -11.36 -7.38 7.20
C ALA A 47 -10.55 -6.61 8.25
N ILE A 48 -11.09 -5.54 8.83
CA ILE A 48 -10.40 -4.69 9.80
C ILE A 48 -10.10 -5.44 11.10
N PRO A 49 -11.08 -6.04 11.81
CA PRO A 49 -10.80 -6.80 13.03
C PRO A 49 -9.84 -7.98 12.79
N VAL A 50 -9.95 -8.65 11.65
CA VAL A 50 -9.04 -9.76 11.29
C VAL A 50 -7.60 -9.28 11.14
N THR A 51 -7.40 -8.08 10.60
CA THR A 51 -6.07 -7.48 10.42
C THR A 51 -5.52 -6.96 11.76
N ARG A 52 -6.38 -6.36 12.60
CA ARG A 52 -5.98 -5.86 13.93
C ARG A 52 -5.46 -6.95 14.86
N ILE A 53 -6.18 -8.06 14.98
CA ILE A 53 -5.76 -9.17 15.87
C ILE A 53 -4.41 -9.80 15.46
N GLU A 54 -3.95 -9.52 14.25
CA GLU A 54 -2.61 -9.91 13.78
C GLU A 54 -1.55 -8.82 14.04
N GLY A 55 -1.88 -7.79 14.83
CA GLY A 55 -0.95 -6.76 15.27
C GLY A 55 -0.83 -5.55 14.34
N PHE A 56 -1.81 -5.30 13.47
CA PHE A 56 -1.77 -4.17 12.55
C PHE A 56 -2.77 -3.09 12.94
N GLY A 57 -2.27 -1.93 13.36
CA GLY A 57 -3.09 -0.78 13.74
C GLY A 57 -3.37 0.19 12.60
N TYR A 58 -2.63 0.10 11.49
CA TYR A 58 -2.68 1.04 10.37
C TYR A 58 -2.51 0.35 9.04
N THR A 59 -3.06 0.95 7.99
CA THR A 59 -2.80 0.59 6.60
C THR A 59 -2.79 1.82 5.70
N LEU A 60 -2.01 1.75 4.64
CA LEU A 60 -2.11 2.71 3.54
C LEU A 60 -3.08 2.16 2.50
N LEU A 61 -4.25 2.78 2.38
CA LEU A 61 -5.21 2.46 1.31
C LEU A 61 -4.66 2.93 -0.02
N ALA A 62 -4.68 2.06 -1.01
CA ALA A 62 -4.23 2.36 -2.35
C ALA A 62 -5.41 2.49 -3.31
N ALA A 63 -5.36 3.49 -4.18
CA ALA A 63 -6.15 3.43 -5.40
C ALA A 63 -5.71 2.22 -6.23
N SER A 64 -6.65 1.49 -6.81
CA SER A 64 -6.30 0.36 -7.68
C SER A 64 -5.38 0.85 -8.80
N PRO A 65 -4.17 0.27 -8.94
CA PRO A 65 -3.28 0.70 -10.01
C PRO A 65 -3.89 0.45 -11.39
N GLY A 66 -4.66 -0.63 -11.54
CA GLY A 66 -5.37 -0.96 -12.77
C GLY A 66 -4.53 -0.80 -14.02
N ASP A 67 -5.21 -0.43 -15.08
CA ASP A 67 -4.68 -0.16 -16.43
C ASP A 67 -4.54 1.35 -16.73
N ARG A 68 -4.42 2.20 -15.68
CA ARG A 68 -4.39 3.67 -15.81
C ARG A 68 -3.07 4.26 -15.34
N PRO A 69 -2.46 5.16 -16.15
CA PRO A 69 -1.23 5.83 -15.75
C PRO A 69 -1.35 6.68 -14.47
N LEU A 70 -2.53 7.25 -14.19
CA LEU A 70 -2.80 7.96 -12.95
C LEU A 70 -4.09 7.42 -12.32
N SER A 71 -3.97 6.78 -11.15
CA SER A 71 -5.04 5.94 -10.57
C SER A 71 -5.87 6.64 -9.49
N GLY A 72 -5.35 7.68 -8.85
CA GLY A 72 -6.07 8.40 -7.78
C GLY A 72 -5.32 8.51 -6.47
N HIS A 73 -6.01 9.05 -5.47
CA HIS A 73 -5.45 9.32 -4.15
C HIS A 73 -5.65 8.14 -3.20
N GLY A 74 -4.56 7.75 -2.54
CA GLY A 74 -4.58 6.88 -1.38
C GLY A 74 -4.65 7.67 -0.07
N SER A 75 -4.79 6.95 1.04
CA SER A 75 -4.82 7.54 2.37
C SER A 75 -4.29 6.57 3.42
N LEU A 76 -3.52 7.09 4.37
CA LEU A 76 -3.20 6.35 5.58
C LEU A 76 -4.44 6.31 6.48
N VAL A 77 -4.79 5.15 6.98
CA VAL A 77 -5.95 4.96 7.84
C VAL A 77 -5.60 4.13 9.07
N ARG A 78 -6.11 4.56 10.23
CA ARG A 78 -6.14 3.73 11.44
C ARG A 78 -7.20 2.67 11.32
N LEU A 79 -6.89 1.49 11.82
CA LEU A 79 -7.82 0.36 11.85
C LEU A 79 -8.60 0.31 13.18
N ASP A 80 -8.95 1.46 13.75
CA ASP A 80 -9.67 1.62 15.02
C ASP A 80 -11.19 1.42 14.91
N GLY A 81 -11.71 1.34 13.67
CA GLY A 81 -13.15 1.22 13.41
C GLY A 81 -13.89 2.57 13.43
N GLY A 82 -13.19 3.69 13.52
CA GLY A 82 -13.76 5.03 13.49
C GLY A 82 -13.93 5.59 12.09
N TYR A 83 -14.84 6.56 11.95
CA TYR A 83 -15.06 7.27 10.67
C TYR A 83 -14.00 8.35 10.40
N ASN A 84 -13.36 8.89 11.46
CA ASN A 84 -12.34 9.94 11.36
C ASN A 84 -10.94 9.37 11.58
N SER A 85 -10.61 8.31 10.86
CA SER A 85 -9.39 7.52 11.09
C SER A 85 -8.29 7.79 10.07
N PHE A 86 -8.52 8.75 9.16
CA PHE A 86 -7.54 9.11 8.13
C PHE A 86 -6.47 10.06 8.68
N GLU A 87 -5.24 9.80 8.28
CA GLU A 87 -4.05 10.54 8.73
C GLU A 87 -3.03 10.67 7.61
N GLY A 88 -1.94 11.39 7.93
CA GLY A 88 -0.74 11.41 7.12
C GLY A 88 -0.80 12.38 5.95
N VAL A 89 0.17 12.21 5.05
CA VAL A 89 0.34 13.05 3.88
C VAL A 89 -0.54 12.56 2.71
N PRO A 90 -0.92 13.43 1.78
CA PRO A 90 -1.58 13.01 0.55
C PRO A 90 -0.72 12.03 -0.24
N VAL A 91 -1.33 11.00 -0.79
CA VAL A 91 -0.66 10.00 -1.61
C VAL A 91 -1.36 9.90 -2.95
N MET A 92 -0.62 9.99 -4.04
CA MET A 92 -1.11 9.81 -5.40
C MET A 92 -0.53 8.53 -6.00
N TYR A 93 -1.38 7.70 -6.58
CA TYR A 93 -0.95 6.46 -7.23
C TYR A 93 -0.87 6.63 -8.74
N ALA A 94 0.24 6.16 -9.29
CA ALA A 94 0.48 6.07 -10.73
C ALA A 94 0.94 4.66 -11.10
N ASN A 95 0.60 4.22 -12.29
CA ASN A 95 1.02 2.94 -12.84
C ASN A 95 1.80 3.18 -14.15
N VAL A 96 3.00 2.64 -14.24
CA VAL A 96 3.86 2.73 -15.42
C VAL A 96 4.36 1.37 -15.90
N ASP A 97 3.80 0.27 -15.34
CA ASP A 97 4.07 -1.09 -15.80
C ASP A 97 3.35 -1.41 -17.14
N GLY A 98 3.44 -2.66 -17.61
CA GLY A 98 2.80 -3.08 -18.86
C GLY A 98 1.30 -2.86 -18.88
N ALA A 99 0.60 -3.11 -17.77
CA ALA A 99 -0.84 -2.98 -17.68
C ALA A 99 -1.32 -1.52 -17.84
N ALA A 100 -0.50 -0.53 -17.47
CA ALA A 100 -0.87 0.88 -17.65
C ALA A 100 -1.03 1.28 -19.12
N GLY A 101 -0.40 0.54 -20.03
CA GLY A 101 -0.50 0.78 -21.46
C GLY A 101 -1.73 0.15 -22.12
N ASP A 102 -2.43 -0.77 -21.48
CA ASP A 102 -3.47 -1.59 -22.12
C ASP A 102 -4.58 -0.75 -22.76
N LYS A 103 -5.07 0.29 -22.07
CA LYS A 103 -6.04 1.24 -22.64
C LYS A 103 -5.44 2.25 -23.63
N LEU A 104 -4.14 2.26 -23.76
CA LEU A 104 -3.38 3.13 -24.65
C LEU A 104 -2.74 2.33 -25.80
N GLY A 105 -3.44 1.30 -26.27
CA GLY A 105 -2.98 0.42 -27.33
C GLY A 105 -1.81 -0.50 -26.95
N GLY A 106 -1.66 -0.83 -25.66
CA GLY A 106 -0.58 -1.67 -25.12
C GLY A 106 0.78 -0.98 -25.06
N SER A 107 0.83 0.34 -25.12
CA SER A 107 2.08 1.09 -25.25
C SER A 107 2.52 1.80 -23.96
N ARG A 108 3.64 1.36 -23.36
CA ARG A 108 4.32 2.11 -22.28
C ARG A 108 4.72 3.50 -22.71
N ALA A 109 5.17 3.67 -23.96
CA ALA A 109 5.54 4.99 -24.48
C ALA A 109 4.36 5.94 -24.48
N ALA A 110 3.14 5.46 -24.80
CA ALA A 110 1.92 6.25 -24.74
C ALA A 110 1.56 6.63 -23.29
N SER A 111 1.76 5.72 -22.31
CA SER A 111 1.57 6.04 -20.89
C SER A 111 2.49 7.16 -20.43
N TRP A 112 3.76 7.11 -20.79
CA TRP A 112 4.74 8.18 -20.49
C TRP A 112 4.42 9.48 -21.22
N MET A 113 4.01 9.40 -22.49
CA MET A 113 3.58 10.59 -23.24
C MET A 113 2.41 11.27 -22.55
N LEU A 114 1.40 10.50 -22.11
CA LEU A 114 0.25 11.03 -21.39
C LEU A 114 0.66 11.67 -20.04
N LEU A 115 1.48 10.99 -19.23
CA LEU A 115 1.96 11.53 -17.95
C LEU A 115 2.76 12.83 -18.15
N ASN A 116 3.67 12.86 -19.12
CA ASN A 116 4.43 14.08 -19.44
C ASN A 116 3.51 15.21 -19.85
N ALA A 117 2.51 14.96 -20.71
CA ALA A 117 1.55 15.99 -21.15
C ALA A 117 0.71 16.53 -19.99
N ILE A 118 0.24 15.66 -19.09
CA ILE A 118 -0.50 16.06 -17.88
C ILE A 118 0.34 16.95 -16.98
N PHE A 119 1.59 16.56 -16.70
CA PHE A 119 2.45 17.35 -15.82
C PHE A 119 2.98 18.63 -16.48
N ALA A 120 3.17 18.64 -17.79
CA ALA A 120 3.46 19.86 -18.55
C ALA A 120 2.28 20.85 -18.46
N GLU A 121 1.03 20.37 -18.57
CA GLU A 121 -0.17 21.21 -18.43
C GLU A 121 -0.29 21.87 -17.05
N LEU A 122 0.29 21.28 -15.98
CA LEU A 122 0.34 21.90 -14.65
C LEU A 122 1.30 23.09 -14.59
N THR A 123 2.41 23.04 -15.34
CA THR A 123 3.48 24.03 -15.30
C THR A 123 3.33 25.11 -16.37
N THR A 124 2.86 24.75 -17.54
CA THR A 124 2.70 25.65 -18.69
C THR A 124 1.34 25.36 -19.32
N PRO A 125 0.27 26.04 -18.87
CA PRO A 125 -1.07 25.78 -19.39
C PRO A 125 -1.14 26.08 -20.88
N ASP A 126 -1.34 25.05 -21.69
CA ASP A 126 -1.74 25.19 -23.09
C ASP A 126 -3.23 25.51 -23.15
N LYS A 127 -3.59 26.52 -23.95
CA LYS A 127 -4.99 26.93 -24.12
C LYS A 127 -5.80 25.91 -24.94
N ASP A 128 -5.12 25.14 -25.77
CA ASP A 128 -5.74 24.28 -26.77
C ASP A 128 -5.81 22.80 -26.31
N LEU A 129 -4.96 22.37 -25.36
CA LEU A 129 -4.93 21.01 -24.84
C LEU A 129 -5.42 20.98 -23.39
N LYS A 130 -6.60 20.41 -23.16
CA LYS A 130 -7.20 20.22 -21.83
C LYS A 130 -7.33 18.73 -21.53
N LEU A 131 -6.28 18.15 -20.95
CA LEU A 131 -6.26 16.73 -20.57
C LEU A 131 -6.94 16.47 -19.24
N ILE A 132 -6.96 17.47 -18.34
CA ILE A 132 -7.54 17.37 -17.01
C ILE A 132 -8.49 18.53 -16.73
N THR A 133 -9.51 18.24 -15.91
CA THR A 133 -10.46 19.28 -15.47
C THR A 133 -9.77 20.30 -14.55
N PRO A 134 -10.29 21.52 -14.38
CA PRO A 134 -9.76 22.50 -13.42
C PRO A 134 -9.64 21.93 -12.00
N GLN A 135 -10.62 21.13 -11.57
CA GLN A 135 -10.61 20.47 -10.26
C GLN A 135 -9.51 19.41 -10.17
N GLY A 136 -9.35 18.59 -11.21
CA GLY A 136 -8.27 17.60 -11.31
C GLY A 136 -6.89 18.24 -11.31
N LYS A 137 -6.74 19.40 -11.98
CA LYS A 137 -5.52 20.20 -11.97
C LYS A 137 -5.19 20.72 -10.57
N SER A 138 -6.19 21.23 -9.86
CA SER A 138 -6.04 21.67 -8.47
C SER A 138 -5.61 20.52 -7.55
N ALA A 139 -6.27 19.35 -7.64
CA ALA A 139 -5.96 18.19 -6.85
C ALA A 139 -4.53 17.66 -7.12
N LEU A 140 -4.15 17.56 -8.40
CA LEU A 140 -2.81 17.10 -8.78
C LEU A 140 -1.72 18.10 -8.38
N SER A 141 -1.99 19.41 -8.48
CA SER A 141 -1.08 20.45 -8.01
C SER A 141 -0.88 20.41 -6.49
N ALA A 142 -1.94 20.16 -5.72
CA ALA A 142 -1.86 19.97 -4.27
C ALA A 142 -1.04 18.71 -3.91
N ALA A 143 -1.27 17.60 -4.62
CA ALA A 143 -0.49 16.37 -4.45
C ALA A 143 0.98 16.58 -4.78
N LYS A 144 1.30 17.29 -5.87
CA LYS A 144 2.67 17.64 -6.25
C LYS A 144 3.38 18.46 -5.16
N LYS A 145 2.68 19.38 -4.53
CA LYS A 145 3.28 20.29 -3.52
C LYS A 145 3.56 19.61 -2.19
N ASN A 146 2.64 18.76 -1.71
CA ASN A 146 2.63 18.28 -0.32
C ASN A 146 2.52 16.77 -0.20
N GLY A 147 2.46 16.04 -1.30
CA GLY A 147 2.16 14.62 -1.30
C GLY A 147 3.30 13.75 -1.81
N ILE A 148 3.05 12.46 -1.73
CA ILE A 148 3.92 11.40 -2.21
C ILE A 148 3.30 10.76 -3.45
N PHE A 149 4.10 10.53 -4.49
CA PHE A 149 3.69 9.80 -5.68
C PHE A 149 4.22 8.37 -5.61
N ILE A 150 3.32 7.40 -5.54
CA ILE A 150 3.66 5.98 -5.57
C ILE A 150 3.51 5.49 -7.00
N PHE A 151 4.63 5.14 -7.62
CA PHE A 151 4.68 4.59 -8.97
C PHE A 151 4.78 3.08 -8.92
N ARG A 152 3.78 2.39 -9.48
CA ARG A 152 3.90 0.97 -9.72
C ARG A 152 4.82 0.74 -10.92
N ALA A 153 5.96 0.10 -10.66
CA ALA A 153 6.96 -0.25 -11.65
C ALA A 153 7.72 -1.49 -11.20
N HIS A 154 7.86 -2.48 -12.08
CA HIS A 154 8.57 -3.73 -11.81
C HIS A 154 9.92 -3.80 -12.52
N ARG A 155 9.99 -3.38 -13.78
CA ARG A 155 11.21 -3.41 -14.61
C ARG A 155 12.21 -2.34 -14.20
N ALA A 156 13.48 -2.69 -14.25
CA ALA A 156 14.58 -1.75 -13.99
C ALA A 156 14.54 -0.52 -14.90
N SER A 157 14.20 -0.67 -16.18
CA SER A 157 14.09 0.43 -17.14
C SER A 157 12.94 1.39 -16.80
N ASP A 158 11.79 0.87 -16.35
CA ASP A 158 10.65 1.69 -15.94
C ASP A 158 10.97 2.46 -14.66
N ILE A 159 11.66 1.82 -13.71
CA ILE A 159 12.14 2.46 -12.47
C ILE A 159 13.09 3.64 -12.79
N VAL A 160 14.06 3.44 -13.69
CA VAL A 160 14.96 4.52 -14.12
C VAL A 160 14.17 5.68 -14.74
N ARG A 161 13.16 5.36 -15.54
CA ARG A 161 12.30 6.40 -16.13
C ARG A 161 11.48 7.15 -15.08
N VAL A 162 10.97 6.45 -14.04
CA VAL A 162 10.32 7.10 -12.89
C VAL A 162 11.29 8.05 -12.18
N LEU A 163 12.55 7.66 -11.94
CA LEU A 163 13.53 8.52 -11.30
C LEU A 163 13.77 9.81 -12.10
N ALA A 164 13.88 9.69 -13.42
CA ALA A 164 14.04 10.85 -14.31
C ALA A 164 12.80 11.76 -14.26
N PHE A 165 11.60 11.19 -14.36
CA PHE A 165 10.34 11.91 -14.29
C PHE A 165 10.14 12.62 -12.95
N ALA A 166 10.41 11.92 -11.84
CA ALA A 166 10.31 12.49 -10.51
C ALA A 166 11.27 13.66 -10.30
N SER A 167 12.49 13.55 -10.84
CA SER A 167 13.47 14.64 -10.82
C SER A 167 13.02 15.84 -11.66
N GLU A 168 12.53 15.60 -12.88
CA GLU A 168 12.07 16.64 -13.81
C GLU A 168 10.93 17.48 -13.23
N TYR A 169 9.94 16.80 -12.60
CA TYR A 169 8.77 17.47 -12.04
C TYR A 169 8.87 17.77 -10.54
N ASN A 170 10.02 17.50 -9.91
CA ASN A 170 10.27 17.68 -8.47
C ASN A 170 9.22 16.97 -7.61
N LEU A 171 9.07 15.65 -7.81
CA LEU A 171 8.11 14.82 -7.09
C LEU A 171 8.80 14.03 -5.99
N GLN A 172 8.14 13.90 -4.85
CA GLN A 172 8.50 12.92 -3.83
C GLN A 172 7.99 11.54 -4.29
N ALA A 173 8.86 10.75 -4.89
CA ALA A 173 8.50 9.46 -5.48
C ALA A 173 8.77 8.29 -4.53
N VAL A 174 7.95 7.24 -4.67
CA VAL A 174 8.13 5.91 -4.08
C VAL A 174 7.83 4.89 -5.16
N ILE A 175 8.64 3.83 -5.26
CA ILE A 175 8.37 2.71 -6.17
C ILE A 175 7.53 1.66 -5.43
N SER A 176 6.51 1.14 -6.08
CA SER A 176 5.74 -0.03 -5.62
C SER A 176 5.89 -1.17 -6.62
N GLY A 177 6.17 -2.37 -6.12
CA GLY A 177 6.50 -3.56 -6.92
C GLY A 177 7.99 -3.82 -6.95
N GLY A 178 8.73 -3.15 -7.80
CA GLY A 178 10.20 -3.11 -7.78
C GLY A 178 10.88 -4.48 -7.84
N GLN A 179 10.34 -5.47 -8.57
CA GLN A 179 10.94 -6.81 -8.64
C GLN A 179 12.34 -6.82 -9.26
N GLU A 180 12.64 -5.84 -10.13
CA GLU A 180 13.99 -5.63 -10.68
C GLU A 180 14.73 -4.42 -10.06
N ALA A 181 14.24 -3.89 -8.93
CA ALA A 181 14.82 -2.70 -8.30
C ALA A 181 16.29 -2.93 -7.86
N TRP A 182 16.66 -4.17 -7.50
CA TRP A 182 18.04 -4.55 -7.17
C TRP A 182 19.04 -4.24 -8.29
N ILE A 183 18.61 -4.30 -9.56
CA ILE A 183 19.46 -3.98 -10.73
C ILE A 183 19.87 -2.51 -10.73
N VAL A 184 18.93 -1.64 -10.33
CA VAL A 184 19.08 -0.17 -10.32
C VAL A 184 19.16 0.41 -8.91
N ARG A 185 19.61 -0.39 -7.92
CA ARG A 185 19.70 0.00 -6.52
C ARG A 185 20.56 1.24 -6.27
N GLN A 186 21.65 1.42 -7.04
CA GLN A 186 22.52 2.59 -6.89
C GLN A 186 21.85 3.91 -7.33
N PRO A 187 21.18 4.00 -8.49
CA PRO A 187 20.32 5.14 -8.82
C PRO A 187 19.23 5.42 -7.78
N LEU A 188 18.53 4.39 -7.29
CA LEU A 188 17.50 4.52 -6.26
C LEU A 188 18.06 5.12 -4.96
N ALA A 189 19.22 4.62 -4.50
CA ALA A 189 19.89 5.11 -3.29
C ALA A 189 20.31 6.58 -3.44
N ARG A 190 20.91 6.96 -4.58
CA ARG A 190 21.30 8.35 -4.86
C ARG A 190 20.12 9.29 -4.90
N ALA A 191 19.00 8.85 -5.48
CA ALA A 191 17.76 9.62 -5.55
C ALA A 191 16.97 9.60 -4.23
N LYS A 192 17.37 8.77 -3.25
CA LYS A 192 16.66 8.54 -1.97
C LYS A 192 15.20 8.15 -2.17
N VAL A 193 14.92 7.37 -3.22
CA VAL A 193 13.57 6.89 -3.54
C VAL A 193 13.33 5.55 -2.86
N PRO A 194 12.35 5.47 -1.92
CA PRO A 194 11.99 4.22 -1.25
C PRO A 194 11.34 3.23 -2.20
N VAL A 195 11.44 1.95 -1.86
CA VAL A 195 10.83 0.85 -2.63
C VAL A 195 9.94 0.02 -1.72
N ILE A 196 8.69 -0.19 -2.13
CA ILE A 196 7.72 -1.06 -1.47
C ILE A 196 7.67 -2.36 -2.26
N ILE A 197 8.00 -3.46 -1.62
CA ILE A 197 8.08 -4.78 -2.26
C ILE A 197 7.21 -5.82 -1.57
N ASN A 198 6.84 -6.85 -2.29
CA ASN A 198 6.40 -8.11 -1.72
C ASN A 198 7.58 -9.09 -1.77
N ALA A 199 8.14 -9.45 -0.62
CA ALA A 199 9.33 -10.31 -0.56
C ALA A 199 9.06 -11.77 -0.99
N LEU A 200 7.80 -12.15 -1.22
CA LEU A 200 7.44 -13.45 -1.75
C LEU A 200 7.40 -13.49 -3.29
N ASP A 201 7.50 -12.34 -3.95
CA ASP A 201 7.52 -12.25 -5.42
C ASP A 201 8.92 -12.60 -5.95
N ASN A 202 9.21 -13.89 -6.00
CA ASN A 202 10.53 -14.43 -6.35
C ASN A 202 10.59 -15.16 -7.70
N LEU A 203 9.45 -15.30 -8.36
CA LEU A 203 9.32 -15.90 -9.68
C LEU A 203 8.81 -14.87 -10.69
N PRO A 204 9.24 -14.93 -11.94
CA PRO A 204 8.73 -14.06 -12.99
C PRO A 204 7.26 -14.38 -13.26
N GLN A 205 6.37 -13.52 -12.75
CA GLN A 205 4.93 -13.61 -13.02
C GLN A 205 4.53 -12.94 -14.35
N SER A 206 5.42 -12.12 -14.89
CA SER A 206 5.24 -11.40 -16.16
C SER A 206 6.61 -11.05 -16.75
N PHE A 207 6.62 -10.59 -18.00
CA PHE A 207 7.84 -10.06 -18.64
C PHE A 207 8.40 -8.80 -17.95
N ASP A 208 7.65 -8.19 -17.04
CA ASP A 208 8.10 -7.04 -16.25
C ASP A 208 8.88 -7.43 -14.99
N ALA A 209 8.92 -8.70 -14.68
CA ALA A 209 9.47 -9.25 -13.44
C ALA A 209 10.48 -10.39 -13.68
N LEU A 210 11.13 -10.41 -14.85
CA LEU A 210 12.07 -11.50 -15.21
C LEU A 210 13.24 -11.62 -14.24
N GLY A 211 13.66 -10.50 -13.64
CA GLY A 211 14.72 -10.45 -12.64
C GLY A 211 14.25 -10.57 -11.19
N ALA A 212 13.03 -11.08 -10.93
CA ALA A 212 12.52 -11.28 -9.58
C ALA A 212 13.42 -12.23 -8.77
N ARG A 213 13.67 -11.90 -7.47
CA ARG A 213 14.52 -12.69 -6.57
C ARG A 213 14.19 -12.44 -5.11
N LEU A 214 14.44 -13.44 -4.27
CA LEU A 214 14.11 -13.41 -2.84
C LEU A 214 14.96 -12.43 -2.02
N ASP A 215 16.22 -12.21 -2.41
CA ASP A 215 17.16 -11.32 -1.72
C ASP A 215 17.12 -9.86 -2.21
N ASN A 216 16.12 -9.49 -3.02
CA ASN A 216 15.93 -8.12 -3.51
C ASN A 216 15.93 -7.09 -2.36
N ALA A 217 15.22 -7.39 -1.25
CA ALA A 217 15.17 -6.52 -0.08
C ALA A 217 16.55 -6.28 0.55
N ALA A 218 17.35 -7.34 0.68
CA ALA A 218 18.69 -7.27 1.26
C ALA A 218 19.62 -6.42 0.37
N LEU A 219 19.61 -6.66 -0.94
CA LEU A 219 20.43 -5.91 -1.92
C LEU A 219 20.08 -4.43 -1.99
N LEU A 220 18.80 -4.10 -1.87
CA LEU A 220 18.33 -2.72 -1.80
C LEU A 220 18.82 -2.05 -0.51
N HIS A 221 18.66 -2.73 0.64
CA HIS A 221 19.12 -2.23 1.92
C HIS A 221 20.64 -2.01 1.96
N GLU A 222 21.44 -2.97 1.47
CA GLU A 222 22.89 -2.86 1.36
C GLU A 222 23.34 -1.65 0.54
N ALA A 223 22.57 -1.28 -0.47
CA ALA A 223 22.82 -0.09 -1.28
C ALA A 223 22.35 1.22 -0.62
N GLY A 224 21.71 1.17 0.55
CA GLY A 224 21.17 2.32 1.26
C GLY A 224 19.77 2.76 0.81
N VAL A 225 19.05 1.91 0.08
CA VAL A 225 17.65 2.17 -0.31
C VAL A 225 16.72 1.85 0.87
N THR A 226 15.78 2.74 1.16
CA THR A 226 14.70 2.48 2.12
C THR A 226 13.74 1.46 1.54
N VAL A 227 13.60 0.31 2.21
CA VAL A 227 12.70 -0.77 1.82
C VAL A 227 11.47 -0.77 2.72
N LEU A 228 10.32 -0.90 2.13
CA LEU A 228 9.02 -1.09 2.78
C LEU A 228 8.36 -2.34 2.20
N PHE A 229 7.32 -2.84 2.87
CA PHE A 229 6.69 -4.09 2.47
C PHE A 229 5.19 -3.97 2.23
N THR A 230 4.70 -4.79 1.30
CA THR A 230 3.28 -5.02 1.05
C THR A 230 3.00 -6.52 0.93
N SER A 231 1.80 -6.94 1.29
CA SER A 231 1.30 -8.28 1.00
C SER A 231 0.64 -8.38 -0.38
N GLY A 232 0.50 -7.25 -1.07
CA GLY A 232 -0.12 -7.15 -2.39
C GLY A 232 -1.65 -7.17 -2.38
N GLU A 233 -2.27 -7.81 -1.39
CA GLU A 233 -3.71 -8.10 -1.36
C GLU A 233 -4.32 -7.80 0.01
N THR A 234 -5.52 -7.21 0.05
CA THR A 234 -6.21 -6.83 1.28
C THR A 234 -6.47 -8.03 2.21
N HIS A 235 -6.93 -9.15 1.66
CA HIS A 235 -7.21 -10.35 2.44
C HIS A 235 -5.94 -11.04 2.98
N ASN A 236 -4.78 -10.72 2.42
CA ASN A 236 -3.47 -11.17 2.85
C ASN A 236 -2.73 -10.17 3.75
N ALA A 237 -3.29 -8.98 4.01
CA ALA A 237 -2.64 -7.94 4.82
C ALA A 237 -2.16 -8.49 6.18
N ARG A 238 -2.96 -9.33 6.83
CA ARG A 238 -2.62 -10.03 8.07
C ARG A 238 -1.36 -10.91 8.00
N LYS A 239 -0.95 -11.33 6.79
CA LYS A 239 0.23 -12.18 6.57
C LYS A 239 1.52 -11.38 6.34
N LEU A 240 1.46 -10.05 6.41
CA LEU A 240 2.63 -9.21 6.10
C LEU A 240 3.86 -9.56 6.96
N ARG A 241 3.66 -9.99 8.22
CA ARG A 241 4.76 -10.44 9.09
C ARG A 241 5.56 -11.59 8.46
N GLN A 242 4.85 -12.55 7.84
CA GLN A 242 5.47 -13.68 7.14
C GLN A 242 6.25 -13.22 5.89
N VAL A 243 5.69 -12.25 5.14
CA VAL A 243 6.39 -11.65 3.99
C VAL A 243 7.71 -11.02 4.43
N VAL A 244 7.69 -10.27 5.54
CA VAL A 244 8.87 -9.59 6.07
C VAL A 244 9.85 -10.57 6.69
N GLY A 245 9.39 -11.59 7.41
CA GLY A 245 10.23 -12.68 7.92
C GLY A 245 10.96 -13.43 6.79
N ASN A 246 10.32 -13.59 5.64
CA ASN A 246 10.97 -14.14 4.45
C ASN A 246 12.13 -13.27 3.95
N ALA A 247 11.97 -11.94 3.96
CA ALA A 247 13.07 -11.03 3.60
C ALA A 247 14.24 -11.16 4.58
N VAL A 248 13.98 -11.36 5.88
CA VAL A 248 15.04 -11.64 6.88
C VAL A 248 15.75 -12.95 6.59
N ALA A 249 15.01 -14.01 6.27
CA ALA A 249 15.58 -15.30 5.89
C ALA A 249 16.49 -15.20 4.64
N HIS A 250 16.30 -14.18 3.81
CA HIS A 250 17.10 -13.92 2.60
C HIS A 250 18.06 -12.72 2.73
N GLY A 251 18.47 -12.39 3.98
CA GLY A 251 19.59 -11.50 4.23
C GLY A 251 19.26 -10.08 4.68
N LEU A 252 17.96 -9.70 4.78
CA LEU A 252 17.61 -8.41 5.33
C LEU A 252 17.84 -8.41 6.86
N PRO A 253 18.57 -7.43 7.45
CA PRO A 253 18.76 -7.37 8.89
C PRO A 253 17.40 -7.28 9.64
N HIS A 254 17.24 -8.07 10.70
CA HIS A 254 16.01 -8.16 11.49
C HIS A 254 15.52 -6.78 11.98
N LYS A 255 16.43 -5.95 12.50
CA LYS A 255 16.11 -4.58 12.95
C LYS A 255 15.57 -3.72 11.82
N THR A 256 16.11 -3.83 10.62
CA THR A 256 15.64 -3.12 9.42
C THR A 256 14.26 -3.60 9.01
N ALA A 257 14.03 -4.91 9.08
CA ALA A 257 12.74 -5.52 8.77
C ALA A 257 11.62 -5.01 9.70
N LEU A 258 11.89 -4.94 11.02
CA LEU A 258 10.95 -4.35 11.98
C LEU A 258 10.70 -2.86 11.71
N ALA A 259 11.75 -2.08 11.44
CA ALA A 259 11.61 -0.67 11.09
C ALA A 259 10.77 -0.47 9.83
N ALA A 260 10.92 -1.36 8.83
CA ALA A 260 10.16 -1.34 7.58
C ALA A 260 8.66 -1.61 7.75
N MET A 261 8.25 -2.20 8.86
CA MET A 261 6.84 -2.41 9.23
C MET A 261 6.29 -1.36 10.20
N THR A 262 7.13 -0.57 10.81
CA THR A 262 6.76 0.33 11.92
C THR A 262 7.18 1.78 11.67
N SER A 263 8.39 2.15 12.05
CA SER A 263 8.88 3.52 12.05
C SER A 263 9.07 4.10 10.63
N LEU A 264 9.55 3.33 9.68
CA LEU A 264 9.78 3.85 8.32
C LEU A 264 8.47 4.24 7.60
N PRO A 265 7.42 3.39 7.55
CA PRO A 265 6.14 3.81 6.97
C PRO A 265 5.50 4.97 7.77
N ALA A 266 5.63 4.98 9.09
CA ALA A 266 5.11 6.05 9.92
C ALA A 266 5.77 7.40 9.60
N SER A 267 7.10 7.42 9.48
CA SER A 267 7.86 8.60 9.09
C SER A 267 7.54 9.07 7.67
N LEU A 268 7.42 8.13 6.72
CA LEU A 268 7.22 8.46 5.32
C LEU A 268 5.78 8.95 5.04
N PHE A 269 4.78 8.24 5.53
CA PHE A 269 3.37 8.49 5.19
C PHE A 269 2.59 9.18 6.31
N GLY A 270 2.98 8.98 7.56
CA GLY A 270 2.21 9.45 8.72
C GLY A 270 2.56 10.86 9.16
N GLY A 271 3.77 11.34 8.88
CA GLY A 271 4.27 12.63 9.38
C GLY A 271 4.32 12.73 10.92
N ILE A 272 4.11 11.61 11.62
CA ILE A 272 4.10 11.51 13.08
C ILE A 272 5.14 10.46 13.48
N GLU A 273 6.07 10.86 14.34
CA GLU A 273 7.01 9.91 14.93
C GLU A 273 6.26 8.98 15.89
N ARG A 274 6.41 7.67 15.67
CA ARG A 274 5.86 6.63 16.54
C ARG A 274 7.02 5.88 17.17
N SER A 275 7.20 6.09 18.47
CA SER A 275 8.28 5.50 19.25
C SER A 275 7.76 5.06 20.62
N LEU A 276 8.55 4.26 21.34
CA LEU A 276 8.25 3.86 22.72
C LEU A 276 8.73 4.91 23.75
N GLN A 277 8.74 6.18 23.38
CA GLN A 277 9.14 7.27 24.25
C GLN A 277 7.92 7.91 24.93
N SER A 278 8.15 8.45 26.13
CA SER A 278 7.12 9.23 26.84
C SER A 278 6.66 10.42 25.99
N GLY A 279 5.34 10.60 25.89
CA GLY A 279 4.74 11.64 25.06
C GLY A 279 4.43 11.19 23.61
N SER A 280 4.92 10.03 23.18
CA SER A 280 4.52 9.45 21.90
C SER A 280 3.09 8.91 21.98
N ARG A 281 2.40 8.90 20.86
CA ARG A 281 1.08 8.30 20.76
C ARG A 281 1.14 6.80 21.03
N ALA A 282 0.25 6.30 21.86
CA ALA A 282 0.19 4.89 22.23
C ALA A 282 -0.48 4.05 21.13
N ASP A 283 0.30 3.73 20.08
CA ASP A 283 -0.01 2.76 19.05
C ASP A 283 0.99 1.60 19.22
N LEU A 284 0.59 0.57 19.97
CA LEU A 284 1.48 -0.46 20.49
C LEU A 284 0.92 -1.85 20.23
N VAL A 285 1.81 -2.82 20.05
CA VAL A 285 1.45 -4.23 20.01
C VAL A 285 2.35 -4.99 20.98
N ILE A 286 1.74 -5.80 21.85
CA ILE A 286 2.42 -6.73 22.72
C ILE A 286 2.40 -8.10 22.05
N TRP A 287 3.57 -8.71 21.94
CA TRP A 287 3.77 -9.99 21.26
C TRP A 287 4.17 -11.08 22.21
N SER A 288 3.73 -12.32 21.97
CA SER A 288 4.16 -13.51 22.71
C SER A 288 5.63 -13.89 22.45
N GLY A 289 6.24 -13.36 21.40
CA GLY A 289 7.60 -13.61 20.97
C GLY A 289 8.05 -12.65 19.88
N ASP A 290 8.93 -13.09 18.98
CA ASP A 290 9.38 -12.29 17.85
C ASP A 290 8.21 -12.03 16.88
N PRO A 291 7.86 -10.76 16.56
CA PRO A 291 6.76 -10.46 15.63
C PRO A 291 6.97 -11.01 14.22
N LEU A 292 8.19 -11.33 13.81
CA LEU A 292 8.49 -11.91 12.49
C LEU A 292 8.46 -13.45 12.49
N ASP A 293 8.37 -14.08 13.65
CA ASP A 293 8.19 -15.51 13.78
C ASP A 293 6.71 -15.88 13.60
N VAL A 294 6.44 -16.87 12.76
CA VAL A 294 5.07 -17.35 12.47
C VAL A 294 4.40 -18.00 13.69
N THR A 295 5.19 -18.46 14.68
CA THR A 295 4.68 -19.05 15.92
C THR A 295 4.25 -18.00 16.94
N SER A 296 4.68 -16.74 16.76
CA SER A 296 4.32 -15.63 17.65
C SER A 296 2.93 -15.08 17.32
N ALA A 297 2.20 -14.67 18.35
CA ALA A 297 0.91 -14.01 18.25
C ALA A 297 0.96 -12.60 18.85
N ALA A 298 0.08 -11.73 18.40
CA ALA A 298 -0.18 -10.46 19.06
C ALA A 298 -1.09 -10.73 20.27
N ASP A 299 -0.56 -10.56 21.48
CA ASP A 299 -1.32 -10.74 22.72
C ASP A 299 -2.25 -9.56 23.00
N SER A 300 -1.82 -8.36 22.64
CA SER A 300 -2.61 -7.13 22.77
C SER A 300 -2.26 -6.12 21.71
N VAL A 301 -3.26 -5.39 21.24
CA VAL A 301 -3.14 -4.28 20.30
C VAL A 301 -3.73 -3.03 20.92
N ILE A 302 -2.98 -1.94 20.93
CA ILE A 302 -3.41 -0.63 21.42
C ILE A 302 -3.32 0.34 20.26
N ILE A 303 -4.43 1.03 19.98
CA ILE A 303 -4.51 2.02 18.90
C ILE A 303 -5.04 3.33 19.49
N GLY A 304 -4.24 4.39 19.38
CA GLY A 304 -4.59 5.71 19.94
C GLY A 304 -4.82 5.69 21.46
N GLY A 305 -4.15 4.82 22.19
CA GLY A 305 -4.29 4.62 23.63
C GLY A 305 -5.45 3.71 24.04
N ALA A 306 -6.27 3.22 23.11
CA ALA A 306 -7.36 2.30 23.38
C ALA A 306 -6.93 0.84 23.15
N LEU A 307 -7.19 -0.02 24.14
CA LEU A 307 -6.95 -1.46 24.02
C LEU A 307 -8.00 -2.08 23.11
N ASP A 308 -7.55 -2.83 22.09
CA ASP A 308 -8.45 -3.60 21.22
C ASP A 308 -9.03 -4.82 21.95
N THR A 309 -10.26 -5.18 21.62
CA THR A 309 -10.92 -6.37 22.19
C THR A 309 -10.34 -7.68 21.71
N MET A 310 -9.45 -7.66 20.72
CA MET A 310 -8.85 -8.83 20.06
C MET A 310 -9.89 -9.82 19.51
N GLN A 311 -11.04 -9.30 19.06
CA GLN A 311 -12.14 -10.10 18.53
C GLN A 311 -12.34 -9.86 17.04
N SER A 312 -12.44 -10.94 16.29
CA SER A 312 -12.88 -10.97 14.89
C SER A 312 -14.12 -11.85 14.75
N ARG A 313 -14.72 -11.88 13.55
CA ARG A 313 -15.80 -12.80 13.26
C ARG A 313 -15.35 -14.26 13.46
N GLN A 314 -14.12 -14.57 13.07
CA GLN A 314 -13.56 -15.92 13.20
C GLN A 314 -13.39 -16.32 14.67
N THR A 315 -12.85 -15.44 15.51
CA THR A 315 -12.68 -15.72 16.94
C THR A 315 -14.04 -15.87 17.65
N LYS A 316 -15.05 -15.06 17.28
CA LYS A 316 -16.41 -15.19 17.81
C LYS A 316 -17.08 -16.50 17.39
N LEU A 317 -16.89 -16.93 16.15
CA LEU A 317 -17.38 -18.23 15.68
C LEU A 317 -16.69 -19.37 16.42
N LEU A 318 -15.35 -19.30 16.56
CA LEU A 318 -14.59 -20.29 17.32
C LEU A 318 -15.11 -20.42 18.74
N GLN A 319 -15.25 -19.30 19.47
CA GLN A 319 -15.79 -19.29 20.83
C GLN A 319 -17.21 -19.89 20.89
N ARG A 320 -18.07 -19.57 19.92
CA ARG A 320 -19.41 -20.10 19.83
C ARG A 320 -19.44 -21.62 19.68
N TYR A 321 -18.54 -22.18 18.86
CA TYR A 321 -18.53 -23.63 18.58
C TYR A 321 -17.68 -24.44 19.55
N LEU A 322 -16.75 -23.79 20.27
CA LEU A 322 -15.98 -24.44 21.35
C LEU A 322 -16.68 -24.37 22.72
N SER A 323 -17.75 -23.56 22.86
CA SER A 323 -18.50 -23.53 24.12
C SER A 323 -19.20 -24.90 24.32
N GLU A 324 -18.82 -25.61 25.37
CA GLU A 324 -19.35 -26.92 25.76
C GLU A 324 -20.77 -26.88 26.34
N GLU A 325 -21.57 -25.84 26.09
CA GLU A 325 -22.96 -25.86 26.52
C GLU A 325 -23.77 -26.84 25.70
N PRO A 326 -24.18 -27.98 26.28
CA PRO A 326 -24.81 -29.09 25.53
C PRO A 326 -26.20 -28.77 24.99
N ASN A 327 -26.72 -27.56 25.19
CA ASN A 327 -28.09 -27.17 24.85
C ASN A 327 -28.21 -25.90 23.97
N LYS A 328 -27.16 -25.41 23.34
CA LYS A 328 -27.37 -24.42 22.28
C LYS A 328 -27.90 -25.12 21.04
N GLY A 329 -29.19 -24.90 20.77
CA GLY A 329 -29.88 -25.44 19.60
C GLY A 329 -29.04 -25.19 18.32
N ARG A 330 -29.16 -26.13 17.37
CA ARG A 330 -28.46 -26.03 16.08
C ARG A 330 -28.66 -24.66 15.48
N ALA A 331 -27.58 -24.01 15.01
CA ALA A 331 -27.62 -22.70 14.38
C ALA A 331 -28.44 -22.68 13.06
N TYR A 332 -28.73 -23.85 12.51
CA TYR A 332 -29.60 -24.06 11.37
C TYR A 332 -30.79 -24.93 11.86
N ILE A 333 -31.94 -24.32 11.98
CA ILE A 333 -33.21 -25.00 11.97
C ILE A 333 -33.55 -25.11 10.49
N ASN A 334 -33.62 -26.35 9.97
CA ASN A 334 -34.16 -26.55 8.62
C ASN A 334 -35.59 -25.98 8.62
N PRO A 335 -35.98 -25.19 7.59
CA PRO A 335 -37.30 -24.66 7.42
C PRO A 335 -38.33 -25.78 7.27
#